data_c0af8ceb77ff957f19514ae24266dacd
#
_entry.id   c0af8ceb77ff957f19514ae24266dacd
#
_cell.length_a   1.000
_cell.length_b   1.000
_cell.length_c   1.000
_cell.angle_alpha   90.00
_cell.angle_beta   90.00
_cell.angle_gamma   90.00
#
_symmetry.space_group_name_H-M   'P 1'
#
loop_
_entity.id
_entity.type
_entity.pdbx_description
1 polymer ?
#
loop_
_entity_poly.entity_id
_entity_poly.type
_entity_poly.pdbx_seq_one_letter_code
_entity_poly.pdbx_strand_id
1 'polypeptide(L)'
;MRRFILLCLFVIGLVTVVFHFLNVHGLATKGEFETILLDFREDIPASVINQDLQAITRQYHIVPRLDNQFSAADHVYIITGDRQRLQDLRKSPFAEATEFIEPNYIYRKVPEGKTTALGEQFPPQNNQNPKPSLIGPNDQYYSKQWNLHKIGIEGAWTRTKGSGITVAVIDTGITQVPDLAETKFVKGYDFVNDRETAKDDNGHGTHVAGTIAQTTNNQYGVAGVAYEASLMPLKVLNADGSGTVADIAEAIKFAADKGADVINMSLGGAGESKLMQDAIEYAYRNGVVIIAAAGNESTDGASYPARYPHVIGVSAFGPDGEKASYSNFGAGVDISAPGGSETGTILQETIDENGQGVFLGLQGTSMASPHVAGVAALIKASRITEPDQILKVLQQSARVIQDDGLNYYGAGQLNAEAAVKLASEGQISFPDFFRWLRDNGYINPGFWIDGGVIALLPKILMLVGSYLLAWFLRVYFPFPWSWSLSSGLIFGSSGLFFLKGFYIFDLPQWPFRVLGSSLPELGNSLQGTGALNPLFASVLIPVLLIVLLLGHPNWKWFAVGSTLGIAACLTISAIYDPAVWGLGDGNIARIFLIVNALLCYGLVRLALKDEKQTA
;
A
#
# COMPACT_ATOMS: atom_id res chain seq x y z
N MET A 1 -47.91 13.74 15.47
CA MET A 1 -48.18 12.48 14.77
C MET A 1 -47.59 12.46 13.36
N ARG A 2 -47.96 13.38 12.42
CA ARG A 2 -47.44 13.40 11.04
C ARG A 2 -45.91 13.56 10.94
N ARG A 3 -45.29 14.37 11.83
CA ARG A 3 -43.82 14.58 11.88
C ARG A 3 -43.09 13.36 12.44
N PHE A 4 -43.66 12.67 13.39
CA PHE A 4 -43.10 11.44 13.96
C PHE A 4 -43.13 10.28 12.94
N ILE A 5 -44.21 10.17 12.16
CA ILE A 5 -44.33 9.18 11.08
C ILE A 5 -43.30 9.44 9.97
N LEU A 6 -43.08 10.71 9.58
CA LEU A 6 -42.04 11.09 8.59
C LEU A 6 -40.62 10.79 9.10
N LEU A 7 -40.37 11.02 10.37
CA LEU A 7 -39.08 10.68 11.00
C LEU A 7 -38.88 9.14 11.03
N CYS A 8 -39.91 8.39 11.39
CA CYS A 8 -39.83 6.93 11.38
C CYS A 8 -39.62 6.36 9.97
N LEU A 9 -40.31 6.90 8.96
CA LEU A 9 -40.14 6.49 7.56
C LEU A 9 -38.76 6.85 7.05
N PHE A 10 -38.22 8.02 7.44
CA PHE A 10 -36.86 8.44 7.12
C PHE A 10 -35.82 7.52 7.76
N VAL A 11 -35.99 7.18 9.06
CA VAL A 11 -35.08 6.29 9.79
C VAL A 11 -35.15 4.86 9.20
N ILE A 12 -36.37 4.36 8.88
CA ILE A 12 -36.51 3.05 8.23
C ILE A 12 -35.85 3.04 6.85
N GLY A 13 -36.08 4.05 6.03
CA GLY A 13 -35.42 4.20 4.73
C GLY A 13 -33.90 4.24 4.87
N LEU A 14 -33.42 4.97 5.85
CA LEU A 14 -32.00 5.09 6.17
C LEU A 14 -31.38 3.76 6.62
N VAL A 15 -32.05 3.06 7.54
CA VAL A 15 -31.64 1.73 8.02
C VAL A 15 -31.65 0.72 6.88
N THR A 16 -32.65 0.79 5.98
CA THR A 16 -32.72 -0.11 4.81
C THR A 16 -31.55 0.15 3.84
N VAL A 17 -31.23 1.43 3.59
CA VAL A 17 -30.08 1.80 2.75
C VAL A 17 -28.77 1.36 3.39
N VAL A 18 -28.59 1.61 4.69
CA VAL A 18 -27.40 1.17 5.44
C VAL A 18 -27.29 -0.35 5.44
N PHE A 19 -28.40 -1.06 5.68
CA PHE A 19 -28.43 -2.53 5.69
C PHE A 19 -28.15 -3.12 4.30
N HIS A 20 -28.67 -2.49 3.26
CA HIS A 20 -28.38 -2.86 1.87
C HIS A 20 -26.91 -2.63 1.53
N PHE A 21 -26.34 -1.46 1.88
CA PHE A 21 -24.91 -1.17 1.69
C PHE A 21 -24.00 -2.08 2.52
N LEU A 22 -24.35 -2.39 3.75
CA LEU A 22 -23.58 -3.31 4.60
C LEU A 22 -23.62 -4.76 4.10
N ASN A 23 -24.75 -5.18 3.49
CA ASN A 23 -24.88 -6.54 2.94
C ASN A 23 -24.34 -6.70 1.52
N VAL A 24 -24.32 -5.63 0.69
CA VAL A 24 -23.90 -5.71 -0.70
C VAL A 24 -22.40 -5.44 -0.86
N HIS A 25 -21.83 -4.59 0.00
CA HIS A 25 -20.40 -4.25 -0.04
C HIS A 25 -19.92 -4.13 1.40
N GLY A 26 -19.38 -5.21 1.93
CA GLY A 26 -18.78 -5.17 3.27
C GLY A 26 -17.79 -3.99 3.37
N LEU A 27 -17.97 -3.16 4.42
CA LEU A 27 -16.98 -2.15 4.83
C LEU A 27 -15.60 -2.80 4.82
N ALA A 28 -14.72 -2.30 3.95
CA ALA A 28 -13.38 -2.79 3.66
C ALA A 28 -13.25 -4.29 3.97
N THR A 29 -13.51 -5.16 3.00
CA THR A 29 -13.31 -6.59 3.17
C THR A 29 -11.87 -6.78 3.63
N LYS A 30 -11.68 -6.91 4.94
CA LYS A 30 -10.41 -7.35 5.49
C LYS A 30 -10.12 -8.68 4.79
N GLY A 31 -9.15 -8.74 3.90
CA GLY A 31 -8.69 -9.81 3.08
C GLY A 31 -9.45 -11.16 3.07
N GLU A 32 -9.23 -11.97 2.11
CA GLU A 32 -9.73 -13.34 2.03
C GLU A 32 -8.90 -14.25 2.93
N PHE A 33 -9.54 -15.21 3.60
CA PHE A 33 -8.86 -16.25 4.36
C PHE A 33 -9.75 -17.50 4.46
N GLU A 34 -9.11 -18.66 4.55
CA GLU A 34 -9.75 -19.96 4.72
C GLU A 34 -9.32 -20.64 6.03
N THR A 35 -8.23 -20.16 6.60
CA THR A 35 -7.65 -20.66 7.84
C THR A 35 -7.44 -19.52 8.84
N ILE A 36 -7.39 -19.88 10.11
CA ILE A 36 -7.18 -18.98 11.24
C ILE A 36 -5.85 -19.34 11.88
N LEU A 37 -5.04 -18.33 12.18
CA LEU A 37 -3.80 -18.43 12.92
C LEU A 37 -4.08 -18.45 14.41
N LEU A 38 -3.43 -19.36 15.11
CA LEU A 38 -3.36 -19.45 16.56
C LEU A 38 -1.89 -19.34 16.95
N ASP A 39 -1.48 -18.21 17.43
CA ASP A 39 -0.13 -17.97 17.92
C ASP A 39 -0.13 -18.10 19.45
N PHE A 40 0.47 -19.17 19.96
CA PHE A 40 0.54 -19.37 21.39
C PHE A 40 1.78 -18.68 21.96
N ARG A 41 1.58 -18.04 23.11
CA ARG A 41 2.64 -17.34 23.80
C ARG A 41 3.82 -18.25 24.10
N GLU A 42 5.03 -17.73 23.94
CA GLU A 42 6.28 -18.49 24.09
C GLU A 42 6.53 -18.93 25.55
N ASP A 43 5.94 -18.23 26.55
CA ASP A 43 6.05 -18.59 27.97
C ASP A 43 5.10 -19.73 28.38
N ILE A 44 4.23 -20.19 27.49
CA ILE A 44 3.26 -21.27 27.77
C ILE A 44 3.92 -22.64 27.57
N PRO A 45 3.85 -23.53 28.58
CA PRO A 45 4.40 -24.89 28.45
C PRO A 45 3.73 -25.67 27.31
N ALA A 46 4.51 -26.45 26.56
CA ALA A 46 3.99 -27.29 25.47
C ALA A 46 2.87 -28.27 25.89
N SER A 47 2.85 -28.67 27.16
CA SER A 47 1.76 -29.50 27.71
C SER A 47 0.41 -28.77 27.76
N VAL A 48 0.42 -27.46 28.03
CA VAL A 48 -0.80 -26.63 28.05
C VAL A 48 -1.25 -26.38 26.61
N ILE A 49 -0.33 -26.02 25.72
CA ILE A 49 -0.62 -25.87 24.29
C ILE A 49 -1.28 -27.14 23.74
N ASN A 50 -0.71 -28.32 24.01
CA ASN A 50 -1.29 -29.58 23.55
C ASN A 50 -2.66 -29.86 24.15
N GLN A 51 -2.93 -29.45 25.39
CA GLN A 51 -4.25 -29.57 26.01
C GLN A 51 -5.27 -28.69 25.32
N ASP A 52 -4.91 -27.44 25.00
CA ASP A 52 -5.75 -26.48 24.29
C ASP A 52 -6.04 -26.93 22.85
N LEU A 53 -5.02 -27.41 22.13
CA LEU A 53 -5.21 -27.98 20.79
C LEU A 53 -6.16 -29.18 20.77
N GLN A 54 -6.08 -30.06 21.79
CA GLN A 54 -7.03 -31.17 21.95
C GLN A 54 -8.44 -30.67 22.30
N ALA A 55 -8.55 -29.64 23.12
CA ALA A 55 -9.83 -29.06 23.47
C ALA A 55 -10.50 -28.38 22.26
N ILE A 56 -9.72 -27.63 21.46
CA ILE A 56 -10.14 -27.06 20.18
C ILE A 56 -10.65 -28.19 19.25
N THR A 57 -9.87 -29.27 19.12
CA THR A 57 -10.25 -30.42 18.29
C THR A 57 -11.59 -31.03 18.72
N ARG A 58 -11.80 -31.21 20.04
CA ARG A 58 -13.07 -31.77 20.58
C ARG A 58 -14.25 -30.82 20.38
N GLN A 59 -14.05 -29.52 20.60
CA GLN A 59 -15.12 -28.52 20.55
C GLN A 59 -15.56 -28.19 19.13
N TYR A 60 -14.58 -28.05 18.21
CA TYR A 60 -14.85 -27.59 16.85
C TYR A 60 -14.77 -28.69 15.79
N HIS A 61 -14.40 -29.92 16.17
CA HIS A 61 -14.18 -31.07 15.26
C HIS A 61 -13.18 -30.79 14.14
N ILE A 62 -12.17 -29.94 14.41
CA ILE A 62 -11.09 -29.61 13.49
C ILE A 62 -9.78 -29.82 14.23
N VAL A 63 -8.81 -30.43 13.56
CA VAL A 63 -7.47 -30.67 14.10
C VAL A 63 -6.58 -29.48 13.76
N PRO A 64 -6.13 -28.70 14.76
CA PRO A 64 -5.09 -27.69 14.53
C PRO A 64 -3.79 -28.36 14.07
N ARG A 65 -3.10 -27.75 13.13
CA ARG A 65 -1.82 -28.25 12.62
C ARG A 65 -0.79 -27.12 12.61
N LEU A 66 0.48 -27.44 12.69
CA LEU A 66 1.54 -26.51 12.34
C LEU A 66 1.37 -26.10 10.87
N ASP A 67 1.71 -24.87 10.56
CA ASP A 67 1.68 -24.41 9.17
C ASP A 67 2.78 -25.14 8.37
N ASN A 68 4.02 -25.04 8.86
CA ASN A 68 5.18 -25.73 8.32
C ASN A 68 6.16 -26.14 9.45
N GLN A 69 7.34 -26.69 9.13
CA GLN A 69 8.30 -27.15 10.14
C GLN A 69 8.90 -26.02 11.01
N PHE A 70 8.91 -24.76 10.53
CA PHE A 70 9.47 -23.63 11.27
C PHE A 70 8.47 -23.09 12.30
N SER A 71 7.18 -23.17 12.03
CA SER A 71 6.09 -22.73 12.92
C SER A 71 6.10 -23.41 14.29
N ALA A 72 6.82 -24.54 14.43
CA ALA A 72 6.96 -25.24 15.70
C ALA A 72 7.76 -24.44 16.72
N ALA A 73 8.75 -23.68 16.30
CA ALA A 73 9.58 -22.86 17.18
C ALA A 73 8.82 -21.65 17.73
N ASP A 74 7.92 -21.07 16.93
CA ASP A 74 7.12 -19.91 17.26
C ASP A 74 5.72 -20.27 17.76
N HIS A 75 5.41 -21.56 17.94
CA HIS A 75 4.11 -22.09 18.41
C HIS A 75 2.91 -21.62 17.56
N VAL A 76 3.11 -21.43 16.25
CA VAL A 76 2.07 -20.98 15.31
C VAL A 76 1.33 -22.19 14.73
N TYR A 77 0.04 -22.26 14.99
CA TYR A 77 -0.85 -23.30 14.48
C TYR A 77 -1.92 -22.70 13.58
N ILE A 78 -2.37 -23.48 12.61
CA ILE A 78 -3.48 -23.12 11.74
C ILE A 78 -4.65 -24.06 11.89
N ILE A 79 -5.85 -23.51 11.79
CA ILE A 79 -7.10 -24.28 11.72
C ILE A 79 -7.98 -23.76 10.58
N THR A 80 -8.74 -24.63 9.95
CA THR A 80 -9.75 -24.23 8.98
C THR A 80 -10.87 -23.48 9.68
N GLY A 81 -11.26 -22.31 9.16
CA GLY A 81 -12.34 -21.54 9.76
C GLY A 81 -12.67 -20.26 9.01
N ASP A 82 -13.89 -19.82 9.25
CA ASP A 82 -14.46 -18.59 8.74
C ASP A 82 -14.46 -17.46 9.79
N ARG A 83 -15.07 -16.32 9.44
CA ARG A 83 -15.20 -15.17 10.35
C ARG A 83 -15.97 -15.46 11.63
N GLN A 84 -16.96 -16.35 11.59
CA GLN A 84 -17.71 -16.72 12.77
C GLN A 84 -16.83 -17.49 13.74
N ARG A 85 -16.11 -18.50 13.23
CA ARG A 85 -15.17 -19.30 14.03
C ARG A 85 -14.05 -18.45 14.63
N LEU A 86 -13.52 -17.50 13.87
CA LEU A 86 -12.54 -16.54 14.37
C LEU A 86 -13.06 -15.77 15.59
N GLN A 87 -14.32 -15.29 15.53
CA GLN A 87 -14.92 -14.58 16.66
C GLN A 87 -15.16 -15.50 17.86
N ASP A 88 -15.55 -16.75 17.62
CA ASP A 88 -15.80 -17.73 18.69
C ASP A 88 -14.49 -18.10 19.40
N LEU A 89 -13.40 -18.29 18.66
CA LEU A 89 -12.09 -18.55 19.22
C LEU A 89 -11.55 -17.36 20.04
N ARG A 90 -11.69 -16.15 19.55
CA ARG A 90 -11.28 -14.93 20.27
C ARG A 90 -12.03 -14.71 21.58
N LYS A 91 -13.23 -15.26 21.72
CA LYS A 91 -14.05 -15.20 22.95
C LYS A 91 -13.88 -16.44 23.83
N SER A 92 -13.14 -17.41 23.38
CA SER A 92 -12.93 -18.67 24.10
C SER A 92 -11.82 -18.53 25.15
N PRO A 93 -11.76 -19.45 26.12
CA PRO A 93 -10.65 -19.49 27.08
C PRO A 93 -9.25 -19.66 26.45
N PHE A 94 -9.17 -20.19 25.22
CA PHE A 94 -7.91 -20.37 24.50
C PHE A 94 -7.21 -19.05 24.18
N ALA A 95 -7.97 -17.94 24.10
CA ALA A 95 -7.41 -16.62 23.86
C ALA A 95 -6.47 -16.13 24.98
N GLU A 96 -6.54 -16.70 26.19
CA GLU A 96 -5.63 -16.35 27.29
C GLU A 96 -4.23 -16.92 27.10
N ALA A 97 -4.12 -18.06 26.40
CA ALA A 97 -2.85 -18.74 26.13
C ALA A 97 -2.20 -18.29 24.79
N THR A 98 -2.92 -17.56 23.96
CA THR A 98 -2.43 -17.07 22.67
C THR A 98 -1.98 -15.61 22.75
N GLU A 99 -0.96 -15.24 21.99
CA GLU A 99 -0.61 -13.84 21.77
C GLU A 99 -1.65 -13.18 20.90
N PHE A 100 -2.03 -13.86 19.80
CA PHE A 100 -3.13 -13.44 18.95
C PHE A 100 -3.84 -14.63 18.28
N ILE A 101 -5.08 -14.37 17.90
CA ILE A 101 -5.89 -15.22 17.04
C ILE A 101 -6.36 -14.35 15.88
N GLU A 102 -5.85 -14.63 14.68
CA GLU A 102 -6.13 -13.79 13.52
C GLU A 102 -6.40 -14.60 12.24
N PRO A 103 -6.99 -13.97 11.20
CA PRO A 103 -7.13 -14.63 9.92
C PRO A 103 -5.78 -14.92 9.29
N ASN A 104 -5.57 -16.11 8.76
CA ASN A 104 -4.45 -16.39 7.87
C ASN A 104 -4.80 -15.87 6.47
N TYR A 105 -4.62 -14.57 6.26
CA TYR A 105 -5.01 -13.89 5.03
C TYR A 105 -4.30 -14.47 3.81
N ILE A 106 -5.01 -14.50 2.69
CA ILE A 106 -4.44 -14.87 1.40
C ILE A 106 -3.90 -13.61 0.72
N TYR A 107 -2.60 -13.60 0.49
CA TYR A 107 -1.93 -12.62 -0.35
C TYR A 107 -1.70 -13.21 -1.73
N ARG A 108 -1.57 -12.34 -2.71
CA ARG A 108 -1.39 -12.74 -4.12
C ARG A 108 -0.23 -11.98 -4.74
N LYS A 109 0.36 -12.58 -5.79
CA LYS A 109 1.13 -11.76 -6.72
C LYS A 109 0.22 -10.61 -7.17
N VAL A 110 0.79 -9.41 -7.23
CA VAL A 110 -0.04 -8.25 -7.59
C VAL A 110 -0.52 -8.42 -9.02
N PRO A 111 -1.83 -8.31 -9.34
CA PRO A 111 -2.35 -8.58 -10.67
C PRO A 111 -1.58 -7.82 -11.74
N GLU A 112 -1.03 -8.53 -12.70
CA GLU A 112 -0.30 -7.94 -13.81
C GLU A 112 -1.31 -7.29 -14.76
N GLY A 113 -1.01 -6.06 -15.18
CA GLY A 113 -1.68 -5.48 -16.34
C GLY A 113 -1.30 -6.30 -17.59
N LYS A 114 -2.02 -6.09 -18.71
CA LYS A 114 -1.89 -6.88 -19.94
C LYS A 114 -0.45 -7.28 -20.25
N THR A 115 -0.20 -8.57 -20.24
CA THR A 115 1.02 -9.20 -20.73
C THR A 115 1.16 -8.90 -22.22
N THR A 116 2.16 -8.15 -22.60
CA THR A 116 2.55 -8.08 -24.00
C THR A 116 3.48 -9.26 -24.24
N ALA A 117 2.92 -10.39 -24.61
CA ALA A 117 3.73 -11.44 -25.21
C ALA A 117 4.40 -10.78 -26.43
N LEU A 118 5.71 -10.58 -26.36
CA LEU A 118 6.50 -10.38 -27.56
C LEU A 118 6.41 -11.72 -28.29
N GLY A 119 5.40 -11.87 -29.16
CA GLY A 119 5.09 -13.08 -29.91
C GLY A 119 6.11 -13.38 -31.02
N GLU A 120 7.36 -13.12 -30.77
CA GLU A 120 8.50 -13.62 -31.51
C GLU A 120 9.20 -14.66 -30.60
N GLN A 121 9.01 -15.93 -30.93
CA GLN A 121 9.99 -16.94 -30.59
C GLN A 121 11.32 -16.40 -31.12
N PHE A 122 12.19 -15.95 -30.17
CA PHE A 122 13.52 -15.53 -30.53
C PHE A 122 14.26 -16.76 -31.06
N PRO A 123 14.66 -16.80 -32.34
CA PRO A 123 15.31 -17.98 -32.89
C PRO A 123 16.60 -18.24 -32.12
N PRO A 124 16.95 -19.52 -31.87
CA PRO A 124 18.25 -19.87 -31.36
C PRO A 124 19.33 -19.29 -32.28
N GLN A 125 20.27 -18.63 -31.68
CA GLN A 125 21.42 -17.95 -32.25
C GLN A 125 21.81 -18.29 -33.68
N ASN A 126 21.69 -17.31 -34.57
CA ASN A 126 22.58 -17.23 -35.71
C ASN A 126 23.74 -16.31 -35.30
N ASN A 127 24.94 -16.88 -35.19
CA ASN A 127 26.19 -16.24 -34.77
C ASN A 127 26.57 -15.06 -35.68
N GLN A 128 25.87 -13.92 -35.57
CA GLN A 128 26.35 -12.65 -36.06
C GLN A 128 26.72 -11.79 -34.84
N ASN A 129 28.02 -11.69 -34.58
CA ASN A 129 28.60 -10.87 -33.54
C ASN A 129 27.89 -9.51 -33.45
N PRO A 130 27.12 -9.20 -32.39
CA PRO A 130 26.67 -7.85 -32.17
C PRO A 130 27.91 -7.00 -32.00
N LYS A 131 28.01 -5.88 -32.71
CA LYS A 131 29.08 -4.90 -32.46
C LYS A 131 28.98 -4.51 -31.00
N PRO A 132 30.08 -4.61 -30.21
CA PRO A 132 30.06 -4.16 -28.83
C PRO A 132 29.52 -2.73 -28.79
N SER A 133 28.48 -2.47 -28.01
CA SER A 133 28.12 -1.09 -27.73
C SER A 133 29.28 -0.48 -26.96
N LEU A 134 29.73 0.69 -27.34
CA LEU A 134 30.87 1.38 -26.69
C LEU A 134 30.54 1.78 -25.24
N ILE A 135 29.29 1.63 -24.80
CA ILE A 135 28.78 2.00 -23.48
C ILE A 135 27.64 1.00 -23.12
N GLY A 136 27.91 0.11 -22.15
CA GLY A 136 26.90 -0.82 -21.58
C GLY A 136 27.25 -2.31 -21.73
N PRO A 137 26.44 -3.20 -21.12
CA PRO A 137 26.58 -4.65 -21.24
C PRO A 137 26.44 -5.15 -22.67
N ASN A 138 27.02 -6.36 -22.92
CA ASN A 138 26.99 -6.98 -24.24
C ASN A 138 25.79 -7.92 -24.48
N ASP A 139 24.81 -7.88 -23.59
CA ASP A 139 23.62 -8.74 -23.61
C ASP A 139 22.71 -8.37 -24.78
N GLN A 140 22.20 -9.38 -25.47
CA GLN A 140 21.54 -9.27 -26.77
C GLN A 140 20.38 -8.27 -26.79
N TYR A 141 19.60 -8.21 -25.70
CA TYR A 141 18.39 -7.37 -25.61
C TYR A 141 18.54 -6.20 -24.63
N TYR A 142 19.76 -5.91 -24.13
CA TYR A 142 19.99 -4.80 -23.21
C TYR A 142 19.44 -3.47 -23.73
N SER A 143 19.59 -3.21 -25.02
CA SER A 143 19.05 -1.99 -25.65
C SER A 143 17.52 -1.87 -25.60
N LYS A 144 16.80 -2.95 -25.30
CA LYS A 144 15.34 -2.96 -25.13
C LYS A 144 14.93 -2.70 -23.65
N GLN A 145 15.87 -2.75 -22.72
CA GLN A 145 15.64 -2.52 -21.30
C GLN A 145 15.65 -1.02 -20.97
N TRP A 146 14.62 -0.29 -21.41
CA TRP A 146 14.43 1.12 -21.12
C TRP A 146 14.51 1.45 -19.63
N ASN A 147 14.06 0.53 -18.79
CA ASN A 147 14.00 0.61 -17.33
C ASN A 147 15.39 0.80 -16.71
N LEU A 148 16.40 0.09 -17.18
CA LEU A 148 17.76 0.18 -16.68
C LEU A 148 18.39 1.53 -17.05
N HIS A 149 18.23 1.96 -18.30
CA HIS A 149 18.67 3.30 -18.75
C HIS A 149 17.96 4.41 -17.97
N LYS A 150 16.65 4.24 -17.70
CA LYS A 150 15.85 5.25 -16.99
C LYS A 150 16.33 5.49 -15.57
N ILE A 151 16.82 4.47 -14.88
CA ILE A 151 17.37 4.61 -13.52
C ILE A 151 18.87 4.99 -13.52
N GLY A 152 19.54 5.09 -14.67
CA GLY A 152 20.95 5.43 -14.79
C GLY A 152 21.88 4.34 -14.26
N ILE A 153 21.57 3.08 -14.56
CA ILE A 153 22.26 1.93 -13.96
C ILE A 153 23.73 1.85 -14.36
N GLU A 154 24.08 2.26 -15.58
CA GLU A 154 25.46 2.21 -16.09
C GLU A 154 26.42 3.02 -15.22
N GLY A 155 25.98 4.18 -14.74
CA GLY A 155 26.74 5.00 -13.79
C GLY A 155 26.97 4.29 -12.45
N ALA A 156 25.98 3.56 -11.94
CA ALA A 156 26.09 2.77 -10.72
C ALA A 156 27.08 1.60 -10.88
N TRP A 157 27.05 0.89 -12.01
CA TRP A 157 27.93 -0.24 -12.28
C TRP A 157 29.42 0.13 -12.41
N THR A 158 29.73 1.40 -12.63
CA THR A 158 31.14 1.85 -12.57
C THR A 158 31.73 1.76 -11.17
N ARG A 159 30.90 1.65 -10.13
CA ARG A 159 31.28 1.63 -8.71
C ARG A 159 31.05 0.28 -8.04
N THR A 160 29.91 -0.34 -8.28
CA THR A 160 29.54 -1.62 -7.69
C THR A 160 28.52 -2.35 -8.54
N LYS A 161 28.44 -3.67 -8.38
CA LYS A 161 27.53 -4.58 -9.09
C LYS A 161 26.73 -5.48 -8.12
N GLY A 162 26.83 -5.17 -6.81
CA GLY A 162 26.11 -5.90 -5.76
C GLY A 162 26.85 -7.11 -5.19
N SER A 163 28.16 -7.27 -5.47
CA SER A 163 28.93 -8.43 -5.00
C SER A 163 28.94 -8.54 -3.48
N GLY A 164 28.70 -9.76 -2.98
CA GLY A 164 28.68 -10.09 -1.55
C GLY A 164 27.35 -9.83 -0.88
N ILE A 165 26.33 -9.35 -1.58
CA ILE A 165 24.99 -9.11 -1.05
C ILE A 165 24.07 -10.25 -1.44
N THR A 166 23.21 -10.66 -0.51
CA THR A 166 22.17 -11.68 -0.73
C THR A 166 20.80 -11.02 -0.75
N VAL A 167 20.06 -11.21 -1.85
CA VAL A 167 18.68 -10.74 -1.99
C VAL A 167 17.73 -11.92 -1.93
N ALA A 168 16.87 -11.94 -0.92
CA ALA A 168 15.78 -12.91 -0.81
C ALA A 168 14.60 -12.47 -1.69
N VAL A 169 14.13 -13.37 -2.53
CA VAL A 169 12.95 -13.20 -3.38
C VAL A 169 11.83 -14.06 -2.79
N ILE A 170 10.91 -13.41 -2.08
CA ILE A 170 9.73 -14.04 -1.48
C ILE A 170 8.59 -13.93 -2.49
N ASP A 171 8.36 -15.02 -3.24
CA ASP A 171 7.50 -15.01 -4.43
C ASP A 171 7.01 -16.44 -4.81
N THR A 172 6.80 -16.73 -6.10
CA THR A 172 6.41 -18.06 -6.63
C THR A 172 7.56 -19.06 -6.72
N GLY A 173 8.77 -18.68 -6.26
CA GLY A 173 10.00 -19.45 -6.42
C GLY A 173 10.89 -18.89 -7.55
N ILE A 174 12.00 -19.55 -7.83
CA ILE A 174 12.88 -19.20 -8.94
C ILE A 174 13.24 -20.47 -9.72
N THR A 175 13.09 -20.41 -11.03
CA THR A 175 13.65 -21.43 -11.95
C THR A 175 14.92 -20.87 -12.59
N GLN A 176 16.00 -21.60 -12.50
CA GLN A 176 17.28 -21.23 -13.10
C GLN A 176 17.21 -21.36 -14.63
N VAL A 177 16.67 -20.33 -15.29
CA VAL A 177 16.62 -20.19 -16.74
C VAL A 177 18.02 -19.92 -17.31
N PRO A 178 18.26 -20.08 -18.63
CA PRO A 178 19.59 -19.88 -19.25
C PRO A 178 20.26 -18.57 -18.85
N ASP A 179 19.54 -17.47 -18.78
CA ASP A 179 20.10 -16.14 -18.42
C ASP A 179 20.27 -15.93 -16.91
N LEU A 180 19.97 -16.93 -16.10
CA LEU A 180 20.32 -17.00 -14.67
C LEU A 180 21.38 -18.08 -14.38
N ALA A 181 22.03 -18.62 -15.43
CA ALA A 181 22.95 -19.75 -15.28
C ALA A 181 24.21 -19.41 -14.47
N GLU A 182 24.72 -18.18 -14.56
CA GLU A 182 25.91 -17.74 -13.82
C GLU A 182 25.55 -16.95 -12.55
N THR A 183 24.26 -16.67 -12.34
CA THR A 183 23.78 -16.01 -11.12
C THR A 183 24.00 -16.91 -9.90
N LYS A 184 24.49 -16.33 -8.83
CA LYS A 184 24.73 -17.06 -7.58
C LYS A 184 23.43 -17.29 -6.84
N PHE A 185 23.19 -18.53 -6.44
CA PHE A 185 22.07 -18.90 -5.58
C PHE A 185 22.56 -19.35 -4.21
N VAL A 186 21.88 -18.91 -3.16
CA VAL A 186 22.01 -19.46 -1.82
C VAL A 186 20.81 -20.36 -1.51
N LYS A 187 20.90 -21.15 -0.45
CA LYS A 187 19.84 -22.10 -0.07
C LYS A 187 18.54 -21.35 0.21
N GLY A 188 17.51 -21.68 -0.53
CA GLY A 188 16.14 -21.20 -0.34
C GLY A 188 15.23 -22.24 0.29
N TYR A 189 13.91 -21.98 0.27
CA TYR A 189 12.89 -22.88 0.78
C TYR A 189 11.53 -22.68 0.09
N ASP A 190 10.79 -23.76 -0.08
CA ASP A 190 9.41 -23.80 -0.59
C ASP A 190 8.46 -24.01 0.59
N PHE A 191 7.88 -22.94 1.10
CA PHE A 191 6.92 -22.94 2.22
C PHE A 191 5.57 -23.51 1.81
N VAL A 192 5.19 -23.39 0.54
CA VAL A 192 3.93 -23.93 0.02
C VAL A 192 3.89 -25.46 0.10
N ASN A 193 5.04 -26.12 -0.17
CA ASN A 193 5.14 -27.58 -0.23
C ASN A 193 6.06 -28.17 0.86
N ASP A 194 6.53 -27.35 1.79
CA ASP A 194 7.41 -27.73 2.92
C ASP A 194 8.66 -28.53 2.47
N ARG A 195 9.46 -27.93 1.55
CA ARG A 195 10.64 -28.60 0.96
C ARG A 195 11.77 -27.61 0.64
N GLU A 196 13.00 -28.13 0.53
CA GLU A 196 14.21 -27.32 0.32
C GLU A 196 14.35 -26.72 -1.10
N THR A 197 13.54 -27.12 -2.06
CA THR A 197 13.64 -26.67 -3.46
C THR A 197 12.52 -25.72 -3.80
N ALA A 198 12.82 -24.43 -3.85
CA ALA A 198 11.89 -23.34 -4.17
C ALA A 198 11.83 -23.07 -5.69
N LYS A 199 11.48 -24.12 -6.48
CA LYS A 199 11.34 -23.99 -7.92
C LYS A 199 10.06 -23.23 -8.28
N ASP A 200 10.18 -22.30 -9.23
CA ASP A 200 9.04 -21.56 -9.78
C ASP A 200 8.19 -22.45 -10.70
N ASP A 201 6.89 -22.36 -10.55
CA ASP A 201 5.87 -23.04 -11.35
C ASP A 201 4.81 -22.05 -11.92
N ASN A 202 5.09 -20.74 -11.82
CA ASN A 202 4.24 -19.66 -12.31
C ASN A 202 4.96 -18.74 -13.31
N GLY A 203 6.27 -18.47 -13.07
CA GLY A 203 7.11 -17.59 -13.86
C GLY A 203 7.28 -16.20 -13.27
N HIS A 204 6.43 -15.75 -12.33
CA HIS A 204 6.49 -14.41 -11.76
C HIS A 204 7.76 -14.20 -10.92
N GLY A 205 8.09 -15.12 -10.00
CA GLY A 205 9.27 -15.00 -9.16
C GLY A 205 10.59 -15.10 -9.95
N THR A 206 10.62 -15.86 -11.04
CA THR A 206 11.78 -15.93 -11.94
C THR A 206 12.00 -14.59 -12.66
N HIS A 207 10.92 -13.95 -13.14
CA HIS A 207 10.98 -12.61 -13.74
C HIS A 207 11.46 -11.54 -12.76
N VAL A 208 10.94 -11.55 -11.53
CA VAL A 208 11.35 -10.67 -10.44
C VAL A 208 12.83 -10.86 -10.11
N ALA A 209 13.28 -12.12 -9.97
CA ALA A 209 14.67 -12.47 -9.74
C ALA A 209 15.60 -11.98 -10.87
N GLY A 210 15.16 -12.10 -12.11
CA GLY A 210 15.88 -11.59 -13.28
C GLY A 210 16.08 -10.08 -13.22
N THR A 211 15.07 -9.32 -12.83
CA THR A 211 15.21 -7.86 -12.65
C THR A 211 16.28 -7.52 -11.63
N ILE A 212 16.40 -8.29 -10.54
CA ILE A 212 17.42 -8.08 -9.52
C ILE A 212 18.82 -8.46 -10.03
N ALA A 213 18.98 -9.70 -10.54
CA ALA A 213 20.31 -10.27 -10.73
C ALA A 213 20.43 -11.21 -11.96
N GLN A 214 19.74 -10.88 -13.06
CA GLN A 214 19.97 -11.58 -14.33
C GLN A 214 21.46 -11.58 -14.67
N THR A 215 21.97 -12.70 -15.19
CA THR A 215 23.35 -12.78 -15.64
C THR A 215 23.63 -11.71 -16.69
N THR A 216 24.68 -10.93 -16.49
CA THR A 216 24.96 -9.74 -17.31
C THR A 216 26.35 -9.85 -17.92
N ASN A 217 26.54 -9.36 -19.13
CA ASN A 217 27.76 -9.50 -19.94
C ASN A 217 28.06 -10.93 -20.41
N ASN A 218 27.04 -11.74 -20.65
CA ASN A 218 27.15 -13.11 -21.12
C ASN A 218 26.86 -13.27 -22.63
N GLN A 219 26.64 -12.16 -23.36
CA GLN A 219 26.25 -12.13 -24.79
C GLN A 219 24.88 -12.75 -25.09
N TYR A 220 24.07 -12.97 -24.07
CA TYR A 220 22.75 -13.57 -24.17
C TYR A 220 21.75 -12.74 -23.37
N GLY A 221 20.50 -12.76 -23.76
CA GLY A 221 19.38 -12.24 -22.98
C GLY A 221 19.45 -10.75 -22.61
N VAL A 222 19.28 -10.49 -21.33
CA VAL A 222 19.07 -9.18 -20.71
C VAL A 222 19.93 -9.01 -19.46
N ALA A 223 19.98 -7.82 -18.90
CA ALA A 223 20.76 -7.51 -17.70
C ALA A 223 19.90 -7.40 -16.44
N GLY A 224 20.47 -7.74 -15.27
CA GLY A 224 19.92 -7.50 -13.94
C GLY A 224 20.54 -6.27 -13.28
N VAL A 225 19.84 -5.63 -12.34
CA VAL A 225 20.27 -4.40 -11.64
C VAL A 225 21.54 -4.64 -10.82
N ALA A 226 21.57 -5.68 -10.00
CA ALA A 226 22.68 -6.05 -9.11
C ALA A 226 23.21 -7.46 -9.48
N TYR A 227 23.72 -7.58 -10.70
CA TYR A 227 24.00 -8.87 -11.32
C TYR A 227 25.14 -9.71 -10.67
N GLU A 228 25.89 -9.15 -9.72
CA GLU A 228 26.85 -9.91 -8.91
C GLU A 228 26.30 -10.28 -7.52
N ALA A 229 25.03 -9.89 -7.20
CA ALA A 229 24.37 -10.31 -5.98
C ALA A 229 23.99 -11.79 -6.02
N SER A 230 23.83 -12.38 -4.85
CA SER A 230 23.30 -13.74 -4.69
C SER A 230 21.79 -13.69 -4.49
N LEU A 231 21.06 -14.64 -5.03
CA LEU A 231 19.62 -14.78 -4.86
C LEU A 231 19.28 -15.89 -3.87
N MET A 232 18.32 -15.63 -2.97
CA MET A 232 17.73 -16.61 -2.07
C MET A 232 16.27 -16.83 -2.48
N PRO A 233 15.93 -17.94 -3.17
CA PRO A 233 14.57 -18.22 -3.60
C PRO A 233 13.72 -18.69 -2.42
N LEU A 234 12.63 -17.97 -2.11
CA LEU A 234 11.66 -18.31 -1.06
C LEU A 234 10.26 -18.38 -1.67
N LYS A 235 9.80 -19.62 -1.90
CA LYS A 235 8.49 -19.83 -2.50
C LYS A 235 7.41 -19.83 -1.42
N VAL A 236 6.58 -18.81 -1.47
CA VAL A 236 5.40 -18.63 -0.60
C VAL A 236 4.11 -18.55 -1.41
N LEU A 237 4.20 -18.35 -2.72
CA LEU A 237 3.06 -18.31 -3.63
C LEU A 237 3.03 -19.60 -4.46
N ASN A 238 1.85 -20.20 -4.57
CA ASN A 238 1.59 -21.39 -5.38
C ASN A 238 1.58 -21.06 -6.89
N ALA A 239 1.28 -22.05 -7.73
CA ALA A 239 1.21 -21.89 -9.18
C ALA A 239 0.17 -20.86 -9.64
N ASP A 240 -0.89 -20.62 -8.85
CA ASP A 240 -1.89 -19.59 -9.14
C ASP A 240 -1.45 -18.19 -8.66
N GLY A 241 -0.28 -18.08 -8.05
CA GLY A 241 0.24 -16.83 -7.50
C GLY A 241 -0.44 -16.40 -6.20
N SER A 242 -0.96 -17.33 -5.42
CA SER A 242 -1.59 -17.09 -4.11
C SER A 242 -0.80 -17.76 -2.99
N GLY A 243 -0.73 -17.14 -1.82
CA GLY A 243 -0.09 -17.69 -0.64
C GLY A 243 -0.65 -17.11 0.65
N THR A 244 -0.29 -17.71 1.77
CA THR A 244 -0.81 -17.32 3.08
C THR A 244 0.11 -16.35 3.80
N VAL A 245 -0.44 -15.56 4.69
CA VAL A 245 0.34 -14.67 5.56
C VAL A 245 1.31 -15.47 6.42
N ALA A 246 0.93 -16.66 6.87
CA ALA A 246 1.80 -17.52 7.67
C ALA A 246 3.07 -17.89 6.90
N ASP A 247 2.95 -18.43 5.68
CA ASP A 247 4.09 -18.77 4.83
C ASP A 247 5.00 -17.57 4.55
N ILE A 248 4.40 -16.38 4.32
CA ILE A 248 5.15 -15.17 4.03
C ILE A 248 5.91 -14.68 5.27
N ALA A 249 5.29 -14.68 6.44
CA ALA A 249 5.93 -14.29 7.70
C ALA A 249 7.10 -15.21 8.05
N GLU A 250 6.93 -16.52 7.89
CA GLU A 250 7.99 -17.51 8.07
C GLU A 250 9.14 -17.31 7.08
N ALA A 251 8.83 -17.01 5.81
CA ALA A 251 9.84 -16.72 4.80
C ALA A 251 10.66 -15.47 5.12
N ILE A 252 10.03 -14.43 5.69
CA ILE A 252 10.72 -13.21 6.15
C ILE A 252 11.69 -13.56 7.28
N LYS A 253 11.26 -14.32 8.30
CA LYS A 253 12.14 -14.78 9.40
C LYS A 253 13.27 -15.64 8.88
N PHE A 254 12.95 -16.62 8.02
CA PHE A 254 13.94 -17.49 7.38
C PHE A 254 14.99 -16.70 6.61
N ALA A 255 14.58 -15.69 5.84
CA ALA A 255 15.50 -14.82 5.10
C ALA A 255 16.50 -14.13 6.04
N ALA A 256 16.01 -13.56 7.15
CA ALA A 256 16.83 -12.91 8.14
C ALA A 256 17.81 -13.89 8.80
N ASP A 257 17.35 -15.07 9.23
CA ASP A 257 18.16 -16.11 9.87
C ASP A 257 19.23 -16.71 8.94
N LYS A 258 18.95 -16.73 7.64
CA LYS A 258 19.90 -17.21 6.61
C LYS A 258 20.79 -16.12 6.04
N GLY A 259 20.76 -14.93 6.63
CA GLY A 259 21.67 -13.84 6.29
C GLY A 259 21.33 -13.15 4.98
N ALA A 260 20.06 -13.04 4.62
CA ALA A 260 19.65 -12.15 3.56
C ALA A 260 19.92 -10.69 3.95
N ASP A 261 20.46 -9.92 3.02
CA ASP A 261 20.71 -8.49 3.19
C ASP A 261 19.50 -7.64 2.80
N VAL A 262 18.77 -8.11 1.78
CA VAL A 262 17.61 -7.45 1.21
C VAL A 262 16.51 -8.49 1.01
N ILE A 263 15.28 -8.15 1.32
CA ILE A 263 14.08 -8.92 1.00
C ILE A 263 13.29 -8.14 -0.06
N ASN A 264 12.88 -8.83 -1.13
CA ASN A 264 11.91 -8.32 -2.10
C ASN A 264 10.62 -9.11 -2.03
N MET A 265 9.50 -8.41 -1.88
CA MET A 265 8.15 -8.95 -1.87
C MET A 265 7.31 -8.30 -2.99
N SER A 266 7.22 -9.00 -4.13
CA SER A 266 6.40 -8.58 -5.27
C SER A 266 4.97 -9.14 -5.17
N LEU A 267 4.37 -9.00 -4.00
CA LEU A 267 3.06 -9.54 -3.64
C LEU A 267 2.30 -8.57 -2.74
N GLY A 268 1.00 -8.80 -2.58
CA GLY A 268 0.21 -7.96 -1.69
C GLY A 268 -1.18 -8.50 -1.36
N GLY A 269 -1.78 -7.90 -0.35
CA GLY A 269 -3.14 -8.19 0.10
C GLY A 269 -3.73 -7.04 0.92
N ALA A 270 -5.03 -7.16 1.23
CA ALA A 270 -5.77 -6.12 1.95
C ALA A 270 -5.76 -6.30 3.48
N GLY A 271 -5.42 -7.50 3.97
CA GLY A 271 -5.49 -7.85 5.39
C GLY A 271 -4.23 -7.44 6.14
N GLU A 272 -4.38 -6.72 7.22
CA GLU A 272 -3.31 -6.46 8.19
C GLU A 272 -3.17 -7.64 9.14
N SER A 273 -1.94 -8.10 9.39
CA SER A 273 -1.62 -9.24 10.25
C SER A 273 -0.54 -8.87 11.26
N LYS A 274 -0.74 -9.26 12.50
CA LYS A 274 0.25 -9.06 13.57
C LYS A 274 1.45 -9.96 13.37
N LEU A 275 1.24 -11.22 12.97
CA LEU A 275 2.31 -12.17 12.64
C LEU A 275 3.25 -11.60 11.57
N MET A 276 2.68 -11.01 10.51
CA MET A 276 3.46 -10.36 9.45
C MET A 276 4.25 -9.17 9.98
N GLN A 277 3.62 -8.33 10.80
CA GLN A 277 4.29 -7.17 11.39
C GLN A 277 5.47 -7.59 12.27
N ASP A 278 5.32 -8.63 13.08
CA ASP A 278 6.38 -9.13 13.97
C ASP A 278 7.53 -9.75 13.18
N ALA A 279 7.24 -10.47 12.10
CA ALA A 279 8.26 -10.99 11.19
C ALA A 279 9.06 -9.87 10.50
N ILE A 280 8.38 -8.80 10.08
CA ILE A 280 9.01 -7.60 9.49
C ILE A 280 9.91 -6.91 10.51
N GLU A 281 9.41 -6.69 11.73
CA GLU A 281 10.18 -6.08 12.81
C GLU A 281 11.42 -6.92 13.16
N TYR A 282 11.27 -8.25 13.20
CA TYR A 282 12.37 -9.18 13.41
C TYR A 282 13.46 -9.04 12.34
N ALA A 283 13.09 -9.08 11.06
CA ALA A 283 14.03 -8.95 9.95
C ALA A 283 14.72 -7.57 9.94
N TYR A 284 13.95 -6.50 10.18
CA TYR A 284 14.49 -5.15 10.29
C TYR A 284 15.53 -5.01 11.40
N ARG A 285 15.27 -5.56 12.59
CA ARG A 285 16.23 -5.56 13.72
C ARG A 285 17.50 -6.36 13.42
N ASN A 286 17.41 -7.34 12.51
CA ASN A 286 18.57 -8.07 12.02
C ASN A 286 19.29 -7.35 10.85
N GLY A 287 18.94 -6.10 10.57
CA GLY A 287 19.61 -5.28 9.55
C GLY A 287 19.20 -5.60 8.11
N VAL A 288 18.07 -6.29 7.91
CA VAL A 288 17.56 -6.62 6.57
C VAL A 288 16.74 -5.47 6.01
N VAL A 289 17.01 -5.08 4.78
CA VAL A 289 16.22 -4.08 4.04
C VAL A 289 15.02 -4.79 3.42
N ILE A 290 13.82 -4.32 3.73
CA ILE A 290 12.58 -4.96 3.27
C ILE A 290 11.88 -4.05 2.27
N ILE A 291 11.59 -4.58 1.08
CA ILE A 291 11.02 -3.84 -0.04
C ILE A 291 9.79 -4.59 -0.55
N ALA A 292 8.72 -3.86 -0.81
CA ALA A 292 7.48 -4.45 -1.29
C ALA A 292 6.76 -3.60 -2.34
N ALA A 293 6.03 -4.27 -3.22
CA ALA A 293 5.19 -3.67 -4.24
C ALA A 293 3.97 -2.96 -3.63
N ALA A 294 3.66 -1.75 -4.08
CA ALA A 294 2.54 -0.96 -3.55
C ALA A 294 1.15 -1.51 -3.92
N GLY A 295 1.04 -2.31 -4.98
CA GLY A 295 -0.24 -2.84 -5.48
C GLY A 295 -0.66 -2.22 -6.81
N ASN A 296 -1.62 -2.88 -7.50
CA ASN A 296 -2.02 -2.55 -8.89
C ASN A 296 -3.53 -2.25 -9.04
N GLU A 297 -4.17 -1.80 -7.99
CA GLU A 297 -5.62 -1.51 -7.95
C GLU A 297 -5.95 -0.04 -8.22
N SER A 298 -4.93 0.80 -8.52
CA SER A 298 -5.07 2.26 -8.70
C SER A 298 -5.74 2.95 -7.50
N THR A 299 -5.47 2.48 -6.27
CA THR A 299 -6.07 2.99 -5.04
C THR A 299 -5.15 3.93 -4.26
N ASP A 300 -5.75 4.83 -3.47
CA ASP A 300 -5.03 5.68 -2.52
C ASP A 300 -4.66 4.86 -1.26
N GLY A 301 -3.42 4.45 -1.21
CA GLY A 301 -2.81 3.61 -0.19
C GLY A 301 -2.19 2.35 -0.76
N ALA A 302 -0.96 2.07 -0.36
CA ALA A 302 -0.30 0.83 -0.71
C ALA A 302 -1.00 -0.37 -0.06
N SER A 303 -0.92 -1.53 -0.69
CA SER A 303 -1.35 -2.81 -0.13
C SER A 303 -0.35 -3.27 0.96
N TYR A 304 -0.77 -4.19 1.83
CA TYR A 304 0.18 -4.89 2.69
C TYR A 304 0.96 -5.92 1.86
N PRO A 305 2.27 -6.13 2.10
CA PRO A 305 3.06 -5.63 3.23
C PRO A 305 3.73 -4.26 3.02
N ALA A 306 3.66 -3.62 1.86
CA ALA A 306 4.28 -2.33 1.59
C ALA A 306 3.88 -1.22 2.59
N ARG A 307 2.76 -1.40 3.26
CA ARG A 307 2.17 -0.44 4.20
C ARG A 307 2.68 -0.57 5.64
N TYR A 308 3.39 -1.65 5.97
CA TYR A 308 3.94 -1.81 7.31
C TYR A 308 5.12 -0.87 7.56
N PRO A 309 5.33 -0.44 8.82
CA PRO A 309 6.57 0.19 9.21
C PRO A 309 7.78 -0.67 8.81
N HIS A 310 8.91 -0.04 8.50
CA HIS A 310 10.17 -0.68 8.09
C HIS A 310 10.14 -1.41 6.74
N VAL A 311 9.05 -1.29 5.98
CA VAL A 311 8.96 -1.77 4.60
C VAL A 311 9.03 -0.58 3.65
N ILE A 312 9.88 -0.66 2.65
CA ILE A 312 9.99 0.34 1.59
C ILE A 312 8.95 0.01 0.52
N GLY A 313 7.89 0.82 0.47
CA GLY A 313 6.81 0.65 -0.48
C GLY A 313 7.13 1.27 -1.83
N VAL A 314 6.96 0.51 -2.91
CA VAL A 314 7.37 0.89 -4.25
C VAL A 314 6.18 1.01 -5.19
N SER A 315 5.94 2.22 -5.72
CA SER A 315 4.99 2.46 -6.81
C SER A 315 5.65 2.32 -8.19
N ALA A 316 4.85 2.29 -9.25
CA ALA A 316 5.32 2.03 -10.60
C ALA A 316 5.14 3.24 -11.52
N PHE A 317 6.14 3.46 -12.40
CA PHE A 317 6.05 4.37 -13.53
C PHE A 317 6.42 3.70 -14.87
N GLY A 318 5.98 4.31 -15.97
CA GLY A 318 6.22 3.86 -17.35
C GLY A 318 7.45 4.49 -18.00
N PRO A 319 7.73 4.16 -19.29
CA PRO A 319 8.87 4.73 -20.05
C PRO A 319 8.82 6.25 -20.17
N ASP A 320 7.63 6.84 -20.22
CA ASP A 320 7.38 8.28 -20.24
C ASP A 320 7.75 8.98 -18.91
N GLY A 321 7.88 8.21 -17.84
CA GLY A 321 8.12 8.71 -16.48
C GLY A 321 6.84 9.03 -15.72
N GLU A 322 5.67 8.85 -16.34
CA GLU A 322 4.39 9.05 -15.68
C GLU A 322 4.03 7.85 -14.80
N LYS A 323 3.25 8.10 -13.74
CA LYS A 323 2.72 7.05 -12.88
C LYS A 323 1.94 6.05 -13.74
N ALA A 324 2.27 4.77 -13.62
CA ALA A 324 1.51 3.73 -14.28
C ALA A 324 0.03 3.74 -13.80
N SER A 325 -0.91 3.61 -14.75
CA SER A 325 -2.34 3.75 -14.48
C SER A 325 -2.85 2.82 -13.38
N TYR A 326 -2.31 1.61 -13.33
CA TYR A 326 -2.65 0.59 -12.33
C TYR A 326 -2.03 0.83 -10.96
N SER A 327 -0.90 1.55 -10.86
CA SER A 327 -0.13 1.65 -9.61
C SER A 327 -0.93 2.28 -8.47
N ASN A 328 -0.92 1.63 -7.31
CA ASN A 328 -1.36 2.26 -6.07
C ASN A 328 -0.44 3.43 -5.72
N PHE A 329 -0.93 4.36 -4.92
CA PHE A 329 -0.28 5.60 -4.57
C PHE A 329 -0.65 6.05 -3.15
N GLY A 330 -0.13 7.15 -2.66
CA GLY A 330 -0.49 7.69 -1.35
C GLY A 330 0.27 7.05 -0.19
N ALA A 331 -0.44 6.73 0.89
CA ALA A 331 0.16 6.20 2.11
C ALA A 331 0.86 4.84 1.88
N GLY A 332 2.09 4.71 2.36
CA GLY A 332 2.91 3.51 2.22
C GLY A 332 3.67 3.44 0.88
N VAL A 333 3.73 4.56 0.12
CA VAL A 333 4.62 4.69 -1.03
C VAL A 333 5.81 5.56 -0.64
N ASP A 334 7.01 4.99 -0.64
CA ASP A 334 8.26 5.66 -0.28
C ASP A 334 9.06 6.13 -1.49
N ILE A 335 9.00 5.37 -2.59
CA ILE A 335 9.73 5.64 -3.82
C ILE A 335 9.00 5.01 -5.01
N SER A 336 9.23 5.53 -6.22
CA SER A 336 8.74 4.93 -7.45
C SER A 336 9.87 4.35 -8.30
N ALA A 337 9.59 3.27 -9.03
CA ALA A 337 10.55 2.62 -9.91
C ALA A 337 9.90 2.17 -11.23
N PRO A 338 10.70 1.79 -12.25
CA PRO A 338 10.16 1.28 -13.50
C PRO A 338 9.31 0.03 -13.28
N GLY A 339 8.02 0.11 -13.51
CA GLY A 339 7.08 -1.01 -13.45
C GLY A 339 6.47 -1.35 -14.79
N GLY A 340 6.70 -0.50 -15.79
CA GLY A 340 6.09 -0.64 -17.11
C GLY A 340 4.71 0.03 -17.22
N SER A 341 4.26 0.19 -18.44
CA SER A 341 2.96 0.71 -18.81
C SER A 341 2.52 0.14 -20.16
N GLU A 342 1.40 0.62 -20.70
CA GLU A 342 0.96 0.23 -22.04
C GLU A 342 1.97 0.57 -23.16
N THR A 343 2.87 1.54 -22.90
CA THR A 343 3.89 2.00 -23.85
C THR A 343 5.21 1.25 -23.76
N GLY A 344 5.42 0.44 -22.71
CA GLY A 344 6.61 -0.38 -22.56
C GLY A 344 6.64 -1.16 -21.27
N THR A 345 6.91 -2.45 -21.40
CA THR A 345 6.97 -3.42 -20.32
C THR A 345 8.39 -3.62 -19.81
N ILE A 346 8.56 -4.35 -18.72
CA ILE A 346 9.85 -4.76 -18.15
C ILE A 346 10.21 -6.12 -18.72
N LEU A 347 11.28 -6.19 -19.49
CA LEU A 347 11.73 -7.40 -20.20
C LEU A 347 12.72 -8.18 -19.35
N GLN A 348 12.39 -9.47 -19.08
CA GLN A 348 13.29 -10.43 -18.42
C GLN A 348 13.10 -11.84 -18.99
N GLU A 349 14.05 -12.73 -18.76
CA GLU A 349 13.83 -14.16 -18.97
C GLU A 349 13.07 -14.75 -17.79
N THR A 350 12.05 -15.52 -18.08
CA THR A 350 11.24 -16.27 -17.13
C THR A 350 10.86 -17.63 -17.71
N ILE A 351 9.83 -18.29 -17.18
CA ILE A 351 9.33 -19.56 -17.69
C ILE A 351 7.92 -19.40 -18.29
N ASP A 352 7.66 -20.18 -19.32
CA ASP A 352 6.32 -20.39 -19.86
C ASP A 352 5.53 -21.44 -19.06
N GLU A 353 4.30 -21.72 -19.48
CA GLU A 353 3.42 -22.73 -18.86
C GLU A 353 4.00 -24.16 -18.89
N ASN A 354 5.00 -24.42 -19.73
CA ASN A 354 5.71 -25.71 -19.82
C ASN A 354 7.00 -25.71 -18.98
N GLY A 355 7.32 -24.63 -18.29
CA GLY A 355 8.54 -24.46 -17.52
C GLY A 355 9.78 -24.20 -18.36
N GLN A 356 9.61 -23.78 -19.64
CA GLN A 356 10.72 -23.47 -20.55
C GLN A 356 11.07 -21.99 -20.46
N GLY A 357 12.37 -21.67 -20.56
CA GLY A 357 12.85 -20.28 -20.56
C GLY A 357 12.27 -19.49 -21.72
N VAL A 358 11.74 -18.31 -21.43
CA VAL A 358 11.14 -17.38 -22.39
C VAL A 358 11.36 -15.94 -21.96
N PHE A 359 11.61 -15.05 -22.92
CA PHE A 359 11.68 -13.62 -22.65
C PHE A 359 10.27 -13.00 -22.71
N LEU A 360 9.82 -12.49 -21.56
CA LEU A 360 8.52 -11.84 -21.43
C LEU A 360 8.65 -10.41 -20.94
N GLY A 361 7.83 -9.53 -21.50
CA GLY A 361 7.62 -8.20 -20.96
C GLY A 361 6.41 -8.18 -20.04
N LEU A 362 6.63 -7.90 -18.75
CA LEU A 362 5.58 -7.77 -17.75
C LEU A 362 5.46 -6.32 -17.27
N GLN A 363 4.30 -5.99 -16.69
CA GLN A 363 4.07 -4.69 -16.06
C GLN A 363 3.37 -4.86 -14.71
N GLY A 364 3.77 -4.06 -13.73
CA GLY A 364 3.21 -4.08 -12.39
C GLY A 364 4.15 -3.43 -11.37
N THR A 365 3.63 -3.08 -10.21
CA THR A 365 4.47 -2.70 -9.06
C THR A 365 5.36 -3.88 -8.63
N SER A 366 4.98 -5.11 -8.98
CA SER A 366 5.80 -6.33 -8.87
C SER A 366 7.11 -6.26 -9.67
N MET A 367 7.15 -5.49 -10.77
CA MET A 367 8.37 -5.27 -11.55
C MET A 367 9.12 -4.03 -11.08
N ALA A 368 8.43 -3.07 -10.44
CA ALA A 368 9.06 -1.89 -9.86
C ALA A 368 9.86 -2.22 -8.58
N SER A 369 9.30 -3.01 -7.68
CA SER A 369 9.92 -3.43 -6.42
C SER A 369 11.32 -4.03 -6.59
N PRO A 370 11.56 -5.00 -7.50
CA PRO A 370 12.89 -5.60 -7.67
C PRO A 370 13.95 -4.62 -8.22
N HIS A 371 13.57 -3.55 -8.91
CA HIS A 371 14.51 -2.49 -9.26
C HIS A 371 15.06 -1.80 -8.00
N VAL A 372 14.17 -1.48 -7.05
CA VAL A 372 14.57 -0.88 -5.78
C VAL A 372 15.40 -1.87 -4.95
N ALA A 373 15.02 -3.16 -4.93
CA ALA A 373 15.78 -4.21 -4.25
C ALA A 373 17.20 -4.37 -4.81
N GLY A 374 17.34 -4.35 -6.14
CA GLY A 374 18.65 -4.36 -6.79
C GLY A 374 19.49 -3.13 -6.44
N VAL A 375 18.90 -1.93 -6.46
CA VAL A 375 19.62 -0.70 -6.09
C VAL A 375 19.96 -0.69 -4.60
N ALA A 376 19.10 -1.19 -3.72
CA ALA A 376 19.40 -1.36 -2.29
C ALA A 376 20.59 -2.32 -2.10
N ALA A 377 20.68 -3.40 -2.89
CA ALA A 377 21.84 -4.29 -2.90
C ALA A 377 23.13 -3.58 -3.36
N LEU A 378 23.04 -2.72 -4.38
CA LEU A 378 24.18 -1.89 -4.80
C LEU A 378 24.64 -0.91 -3.71
N ILE A 379 23.69 -0.27 -3.02
CA ILE A 379 23.98 0.63 -1.89
C ILE A 379 24.65 -0.15 -0.75
N LYS A 380 24.12 -1.33 -0.39
CA LYS A 380 24.67 -2.17 0.67
C LYS A 380 26.07 -2.64 0.36
N ALA A 381 26.34 -3.02 -0.88
CA ALA A 381 27.68 -3.35 -1.38
C ALA A 381 28.67 -2.15 -1.32
N SER A 382 28.16 -0.94 -1.22
CA SER A 382 28.95 0.30 -1.00
C SER A 382 29.19 0.61 0.48
N ARG A 383 29.00 -0.36 1.38
CA ARG A 383 29.25 -0.32 2.83
C ARG A 383 28.27 0.48 3.67
N ILE A 384 27.10 0.79 3.17
CA ILE A 384 25.96 1.26 3.98
C ILE A 384 25.12 0.04 4.34
N THR A 385 25.06 -0.33 5.63
CA THR A 385 24.44 -1.59 6.09
C THR A 385 23.08 -1.39 6.73
N GLU A 386 22.88 -0.25 7.38
CA GLU A 386 21.67 0.03 8.17
C GLU A 386 20.45 0.30 7.28
N PRO A 387 19.31 -0.37 7.47
CA PRO A 387 18.10 -0.21 6.65
C PRO A 387 17.64 1.25 6.51
N ASP A 388 17.60 2.01 7.62
CA ASP A 388 17.19 3.42 7.62
C ASP A 388 18.14 4.31 6.80
N GLN A 389 19.44 3.99 6.78
CA GLN A 389 20.39 4.74 5.99
C GLN A 389 20.22 4.44 4.50
N ILE A 390 19.89 3.19 4.15
CA ILE A 390 19.61 2.79 2.77
C ILE A 390 18.34 3.48 2.28
N LEU A 391 17.27 3.50 3.07
CA LEU A 391 16.06 4.25 2.76
C LEU A 391 16.36 5.74 2.54
N LYS A 392 17.14 6.36 3.41
CA LYS A 392 17.56 7.77 3.24
C LYS A 392 18.35 8.01 1.96
N VAL A 393 19.27 7.12 1.62
CA VAL A 393 20.02 7.21 0.36
C VAL A 393 19.10 7.11 -0.85
N LEU A 394 18.17 6.15 -0.85
CA LEU A 394 17.17 5.99 -1.91
C LEU A 394 16.33 7.26 -2.07
N GLN A 395 15.81 7.79 -0.96
CA GLN A 395 14.96 8.99 -0.96
C GLN A 395 15.73 10.23 -1.42
N GLN A 396 16.95 10.44 -0.93
CA GLN A 396 17.77 11.62 -1.23
C GLN A 396 18.34 11.64 -2.64
N SER A 397 18.51 10.48 -3.24
CA SER A 397 19.00 10.32 -4.60
C SER A 397 17.90 10.27 -5.65
N ALA A 398 16.64 10.09 -5.23
CA ALA A 398 15.51 10.01 -6.15
C ALA A 398 15.36 11.27 -7.00
N ARG A 399 14.89 11.11 -8.24
CA ARG A 399 14.51 12.24 -9.09
C ARG A 399 13.15 12.75 -8.67
N VAL A 400 13.15 13.91 -8.05
CA VAL A 400 11.93 14.52 -7.53
C VAL A 400 10.98 14.89 -8.67
N ILE A 401 9.73 14.51 -8.52
CA ILE A 401 8.63 14.93 -9.40
C ILE A 401 7.92 16.11 -8.75
N GLN A 402 7.86 17.22 -9.46
CA GLN A 402 7.15 18.40 -8.97
C GLN A 402 5.63 18.19 -9.06
N ASP A 403 4.90 18.78 -8.11
CA ASP A 403 3.43 18.72 -8.03
C ASP A 403 2.82 17.32 -7.77
N ASP A 404 3.58 16.42 -7.13
CA ASP A 404 3.07 15.11 -6.68
C ASP A 404 2.17 15.24 -5.44
N GLY A 405 1.05 15.89 -5.62
CA GLY A 405 0.09 16.17 -4.52
C GLY A 405 -0.57 14.94 -3.92
N LEU A 406 -0.60 13.82 -4.63
CA LEU A 406 -1.23 12.58 -4.20
C LEU A 406 -0.22 11.49 -3.79
N ASN A 407 1.06 11.85 -3.72
CA ASN A 407 2.14 10.91 -3.40
C ASN A 407 2.17 9.71 -4.36
N TYR A 408 2.17 9.97 -5.65
CA TYR A 408 2.27 8.95 -6.70
C TYR A 408 3.66 8.31 -6.74
N TYR A 409 4.70 9.09 -6.39
CA TYR A 409 6.10 8.74 -6.58
C TYR A 409 6.90 8.62 -5.27
N GLY A 410 6.29 8.82 -4.11
CA GLY A 410 7.03 8.88 -2.85
C GLY A 410 8.05 10.01 -2.84
N ALA A 411 9.30 9.72 -2.53
CA ALA A 411 10.40 10.68 -2.62
C ALA A 411 10.77 11.05 -4.07
N GLY A 412 10.27 10.31 -5.05
CA GLY A 412 10.52 10.51 -6.48
C GLY A 412 10.84 9.22 -7.22
N GLN A 413 11.36 9.37 -8.43
CA GLN A 413 11.77 8.24 -9.27
C GLN A 413 13.16 7.73 -8.91
N LEU A 414 13.31 6.42 -8.83
CA LEU A 414 14.56 5.73 -8.53
C LEU A 414 15.70 6.19 -9.46
N ASN A 415 16.88 6.46 -8.86
CA ASN A 415 18.08 6.85 -9.56
C ASN A 415 19.29 6.08 -9.01
N ALA A 416 19.66 5.00 -9.69
CA ALA A 416 20.71 4.10 -9.25
C ALA A 416 22.09 4.77 -9.23
N GLU A 417 22.40 5.58 -10.24
CA GLU A 417 23.68 6.29 -10.30
C GLU A 417 23.87 7.24 -9.11
N ALA A 418 22.86 8.09 -8.86
CA ALA A 418 22.91 9.04 -7.75
C ALA A 418 22.93 8.32 -6.39
N ALA A 419 22.18 7.23 -6.24
CA ALA A 419 22.13 6.44 -5.02
C ALA A 419 23.49 5.81 -4.68
N VAL A 420 24.10 5.13 -5.63
CA VAL A 420 25.41 4.48 -5.44
C VAL A 420 26.52 5.53 -5.27
N LYS A 421 26.45 6.65 -5.99
CA LYS A 421 27.37 7.76 -5.81
C LYS A 421 27.29 8.31 -4.39
N LEU A 422 26.09 8.60 -3.91
CA LEU A 422 25.85 9.11 -2.55
C LEU A 422 26.33 8.12 -1.49
N ALA A 423 26.05 6.82 -1.68
CA ALA A 423 26.51 5.76 -0.79
C ALA A 423 28.05 5.64 -0.72
N SER A 424 28.75 5.87 -1.84
CA SER A 424 30.21 5.71 -1.94
C SER A 424 30.99 6.92 -1.46
N GLU A 425 30.48 8.13 -1.68
CA GLU A 425 31.19 9.38 -1.42
C GLU A 425 30.97 9.92 0.00
N GLY A 426 29.96 9.43 0.69
CA GLY A 426 29.63 9.74 2.08
C GLY A 426 29.36 11.22 2.37
N GLN A 427 28.27 11.46 3.09
CA GLN A 427 27.82 12.71 3.70
C GLN A 427 27.31 13.82 2.78
N ILE A 428 26.03 14.07 2.96
CA ILE A 428 25.33 15.26 2.49
C ILE A 428 25.82 16.46 3.28
N SER A 429 26.38 17.44 2.58
CA SER A 429 26.75 18.71 3.19
C SER A 429 25.49 19.51 3.58
N PHE A 430 25.61 20.42 4.56
CA PHE A 430 24.48 21.29 4.96
C PHE A 430 23.85 22.08 3.78
N PRO A 431 24.59 22.56 2.77
CA PRO A 431 24.02 23.10 1.53
C PRO A 431 23.21 22.08 0.72
N ASP A 432 23.60 20.80 0.72
CA ASP A 432 22.87 19.73 0.02
C ASP A 432 21.54 19.43 0.70
N PHE A 433 21.46 19.56 2.04
CA PHE A 433 20.21 19.45 2.79
C PHE A 433 19.20 20.54 2.39
N PHE A 434 19.63 21.81 2.23
CA PHE A 434 18.74 22.88 1.75
C PHE A 434 18.36 22.71 0.29
N ARG A 435 19.27 22.20 -0.53
CA ARG A 435 18.98 21.84 -1.92
C ARG A 435 17.96 20.71 -1.96
N TRP A 436 18.15 19.68 -1.14
CA TRP A 436 17.20 18.59 -0.99
C TRP A 436 15.82 19.08 -0.52
N LEU A 437 15.73 19.96 0.49
CA LEU A 437 14.46 20.56 0.92
C LEU A 437 13.75 21.29 -0.23
N ARG A 438 14.51 22.02 -1.04
CA ARG A 438 13.97 22.73 -2.20
C ARG A 438 13.55 21.76 -3.30
N ASP A 439 14.41 20.82 -3.64
CA ASP A 439 14.24 19.90 -4.76
C ASP A 439 13.15 18.84 -4.46
N ASN A 440 12.91 18.54 -3.17
CA ASN A 440 11.77 17.74 -2.69
C ASN A 440 10.50 18.56 -2.43
N GLY A 441 10.49 19.82 -2.82
CA GLY A 441 9.28 20.63 -2.75
C GLY A 441 8.85 21.09 -1.36
N TYR A 442 9.59 20.77 -0.28
CA TYR A 442 9.24 21.18 1.09
C TYR A 442 9.15 22.71 1.26
N ILE A 443 9.81 23.48 0.40
CA ILE A 443 9.73 24.93 0.38
C ILE A 443 8.54 25.42 -0.45
N ASN A 444 7.91 24.53 -1.25
CA ASN A 444 6.73 24.87 -2.04
C ASN A 444 5.47 24.84 -1.14
N PRO A 445 4.70 25.94 -1.02
CA PRO A 445 3.46 25.94 -0.24
C PRO A 445 2.44 24.88 -0.67
N GLY A 446 2.42 24.51 -1.95
CA GLY A 446 1.53 23.46 -2.50
C GLY A 446 1.78 22.06 -1.93
N PHE A 447 3.01 21.80 -1.48
CA PHE A 447 3.38 20.55 -0.82
C PHE A 447 2.58 20.31 0.49
N TRP A 448 2.21 21.37 1.21
CA TRP A 448 1.49 21.31 2.48
C TRP A 448 -0.02 21.10 2.34
N ILE A 449 -0.53 21.06 1.10
CA ILE A 449 -1.97 21.00 0.82
C ILE A 449 -2.38 19.57 0.48
N ASP A 450 -3.38 19.05 1.19
CA ASP A 450 -3.96 17.74 0.90
C ASP A 450 -4.67 17.74 -0.46
N GLY A 451 -4.21 16.87 -1.37
CA GLY A 451 -4.62 16.86 -2.78
C GLY A 451 -3.81 17.81 -3.68
N GLY A 452 -2.71 18.43 -3.15
CA GLY A 452 -1.84 19.34 -3.89
C GLY A 452 -2.47 20.66 -4.30
N VAL A 453 -1.80 21.38 -5.20
CA VAL A 453 -2.27 22.72 -5.66
C VAL A 453 -3.64 22.64 -6.34
N ILE A 454 -3.95 21.54 -7.02
CA ILE A 454 -5.23 21.34 -7.72
C ILE A 454 -6.40 21.32 -6.72
N ALA A 455 -6.20 20.73 -5.55
CA ALA A 455 -7.23 20.65 -4.51
C ALA A 455 -7.42 21.96 -3.73
N LEU A 456 -6.50 22.92 -3.84
CA LEU A 456 -6.55 24.17 -3.08
C LEU A 456 -7.83 24.94 -3.36
N LEU A 457 -8.20 25.12 -4.62
CA LEU A 457 -9.41 25.87 -4.99
C LEU A 457 -10.69 25.18 -4.49
N PRO A 458 -10.94 23.89 -4.74
CA PRO A 458 -12.07 23.20 -4.13
C PRO A 458 -12.11 23.29 -2.60
N LYS A 459 -11.01 23.09 -1.89
CA LYS A 459 -10.93 23.17 -0.42
C LYS A 459 -11.27 24.58 0.10
N ILE A 460 -10.76 25.61 -0.55
CA ILE A 460 -11.12 27.01 -0.23
C ILE A 460 -12.62 27.25 -0.48
N LEU A 461 -13.16 26.78 -1.59
CA LEU A 461 -14.58 26.93 -1.92
C LEU A 461 -15.47 26.18 -0.92
N MET A 462 -15.09 25.00 -0.46
CA MET A 462 -15.77 24.25 0.60
C MET A 462 -15.80 25.07 1.91
N LEU A 463 -14.66 25.60 2.30
CA LEU A 463 -14.53 26.41 3.51
C LEU A 463 -15.37 27.70 3.41
N VAL A 464 -15.15 28.51 2.38
CA VAL A 464 -15.88 29.75 2.15
C VAL A 464 -17.38 29.48 2.00
N GLY A 465 -17.76 28.47 1.24
CA GLY A 465 -19.16 28.06 1.08
C GLY A 465 -19.83 27.69 2.41
N SER A 466 -19.11 27.03 3.32
CA SER A 466 -19.63 26.69 4.65
C SER A 466 -19.94 27.97 5.50
N TYR A 467 -19.03 28.94 5.46
CA TYR A 467 -19.24 30.22 6.15
C TYR A 467 -20.35 31.07 5.51
N LEU A 468 -20.48 31.05 4.18
CA LEU A 468 -21.58 31.74 3.48
C LEU A 468 -22.93 31.09 3.81
N LEU A 469 -23.02 29.77 3.86
CA LEU A 469 -24.22 29.05 4.30
C LEU A 469 -24.58 29.41 5.75
N ALA A 470 -23.61 29.43 6.65
CA ALA A 470 -23.82 29.85 8.03
C ALA A 470 -24.28 31.31 8.14
N TRP A 471 -23.63 32.20 7.39
CA TRP A 471 -24.03 33.64 7.34
C TRP A 471 -25.45 33.81 6.80
N PHE A 472 -25.82 33.14 5.71
CA PHE A 472 -27.16 33.18 5.13
C PHE A 472 -28.21 32.64 6.12
N LEU A 473 -27.96 31.51 6.78
CA LEU A 473 -28.90 30.99 7.78
C LEU A 473 -29.05 31.89 8.99
N ARG A 474 -28.00 32.62 9.39
CA ARG A 474 -28.04 33.55 10.50
C ARG A 474 -29.03 34.72 10.28
N VAL A 475 -29.32 35.06 9.03
CA VAL A 475 -30.35 36.05 8.69
C VAL A 475 -31.75 35.58 9.15
N TYR A 476 -32.01 34.29 9.13
CA TYR A 476 -33.31 33.71 9.47
C TYR A 476 -33.39 33.13 10.89
N PHE A 477 -32.24 32.68 11.42
CA PHE A 477 -32.11 32.04 12.72
C PHE A 477 -30.95 32.69 13.48
N PRO A 478 -31.22 33.56 14.49
CA PRO A 478 -30.16 34.20 15.25
C PRO A 478 -29.39 33.17 16.06
N PHE A 479 -28.09 33.00 15.78
CA PHE A 479 -27.17 32.18 16.54
C PHE A 479 -25.80 32.86 16.68
N PRO A 480 -25.05 32.58 17.77
CA PRO A 480 -23.77 33.24 18.02
C PRO A 480 -22.67 32.71 17.10
N TRP A 481 -21.79 33.58 16.63
CA TRP A 481 -20.49 33.15 16.13
C TRP A 481 -19.65 32.67 17.31
N SER A 482 -19.38 31.39 17.40
CA SER A 482 -18.59 30.79 18.45
C SER A 482 -17.43 29.99 17.88
N TRP A 483 -16.40 29.76 18.70
CA TRP A 483 -15.31 28.89 18.31
C TRP A 483 -15.80 27.46 17.96
N SER A 484 -16.78 26.95 18.68
CA SER A 484 -17.39 25.65 18.40
C SER A 484 -18.08 25.61 17.03
N LEU A 485 -18.78 26.68 16.64
CA LEU A 485 -19.38 26.77 15.31
C LEU A 485 -18.29 26.78 14.22
N SER A 486 -17.29 27.65 14.38
CA SER A 486 -16.20 27.80 13.40
C SER A 486 -15.40 26.51 13.24
N SER A 487 -15.04 25.84 14.34
CA SER A 487 -14.36 24.53 14.26
C SER A 487 -15.23 23.50 13.56
N GLY A 488 -16.53 23.46 13.84
CA GLY A 488 -17.46 22.59 13.12
C GLY A 488 -17.50 22.88 11.62
N LEU A 489 -17.57 24.17 11.21
CA LEU A 489 -17.54 24.55 9.80
C LEU A 489 -16.26 24.07 9.10
N ILE A 490 -15.09 24.23 9.74
CA ILE A 490 -13.80 23.80 9.20
C ILE A 490 -13.75 22.27 9.05
N PHE A 491 -13.99 21.52 10.13
CA PHE A 491 -13.92 20.07 10.11
C PHE A 491 -15.01 19.42 9.25
N GLY A 492 -16.16 20.05 9.13
CA GLY A 492 -17.22 19.57 8.24
C GLY A 492 -16.93 19.83 6.76
N SER A 493 -16.21 20.88 6.40
CA SER A 493 -16.02 21.31 5.00
C SER A 493 -14.71 20.83 4.38
N SER A 494 -13.57 21.25 4.92
CA SER A 494 -12.25 21.04 4.32
C SER A 494 -11.24 20.37 5.24
N GLY A 495 -11.55 20.25 6.54
CA GLY A 495 -10.53 19.92 7.54
C GLY A 495 -9.42 20.97 7.59
N LEU A 496 -8.32 20.63 8.22
CA LEU A 496 -7.08 21.43 8.24
C LEU A 496 -6.19 20.99 7.08
N PHE A 497 -6.66 21.14 5.85
CA PHE A 497 -6.07 20.62 4.62
C PHE A 497 -4.60 21.03 4.37
N PHE A 498 -4.09 22.03 5.08
CA PHE A 498 -2.70 22.48 5.01
C PHE A 498 -1.73 21.68 5.92
N LEU A 499 -2.21 20.64 6.60
CA LEU A 499 -1.37 19.80 7.48
C LEU A 499 -0.70 18.62 6.76
N LYS A 500 -0.86 18.48 5.45
CA LYS A 500 -0.28 17.35 4.68
C LYS A 500 1.24 17.21 4.89
N GLY A 501 1.97 18.31 4.96
CA GLY A 501 3.41 18.29 5.17
C GLY A 501 3.87 17.57 6.44
N PHE A 502 3.00 17.39 7.44
CA PHE A 502 3.30 16.62 8.64
C PHE A 502 3.19 15.10 8.45
N TYR A 503 2.65 14.63 7.29
CA TYR A 503 2.56 13.19 6.98
C TYR A 503 3.88 12.56 6.55
N ILE A 504 4.95 13.35 6.37
CA ILE A 504 6.24 12.92 5.82
C ILE A 504 7.19 12.41 6.89
N PHE A 505 6.99 12.82 8.12
CA PHE A 505 7.76 12.28 9.21
C PHE A 505 7.08 10.99 9.67
N ASP A 506 7.64 9.83 9.48
CA ASP A 506 7.27 8.46 9.90
C ASP A 506 6.46 8.32 11.21
N LEU A 507 5.80 9.36 11.60
CA LEU A 507 4.76 9.33 12.63
C LEU A 507 3.52 8.69 12.00
N PRO A 508 2.84 7.80 12.72
CA PRO A 508 1.60 7.23 12.23
C PRO A 508 0.73 8.37 11.71
N GLN A 509 0.45 8.36 10.42
CA GLN A 509 -0.31 9.40 9.70
C GLN A 509 -1.66 9.68 10.36
N TRP A 510 -2.07 8.76 11.20
CA TRP A 510 -3.38 8.68 11.81
C TRP A 510 -3.85 9.98 12.48
N PRO A 511 -3.17 10.63 13.43
CA PRO A 511 -3.74 11.82 14.06
C PRO A 511 -3.77 13.04 13.13
N PHE A 512 -2.75 13.24 12.31
CA PHE A 512 -2.67 14.39 11.41
C PHE A 512 -3.59 14.25 10.20
N ARG A 513 -3.75 13.05 9.65
CA ARG A 513 -4.66 12.79 8.54
C ARG A 513 -6.12 12.99 8.95
N VAL A 514 -6.48 12.59 10.17
CA VAL A 514 -7.82 12.84 10.72
C VAL A 514 -8.09 14.34 10.89
N LEU A 515 -7.10 15.12 11.36
CA LEU A 515 -7.22 16.57 11.50
C LEU A 515 -7.18 17.31 10.15
N GLY A 516 -6.41 16.79 9.20
CA GLY A 516 -6.25 17.35 7.86
C GLY A 516 -7.44 17.13 6.94
N SER A 517 -8.21 16.05 7.16
CA SER A 517 -9.36 15.68 6.33
C SER A 517 -10.66 16.29 6.84
N SER A 518 -11.59 16.58 5.92
CA SER A 518 -12.98 16.87 6.29
C SER A 518 -13.71 15.62 6.80
N LEU A 519 -14.81 15.78 7.54
CA LEU A 519 -15.64 14.66 8.00
C LEU A 519 -16.10 13.74 6.86
N PRO A 520 -16.54 14.22 5.68
CA PRO A 520 -16.82 13.35 4.54
C PRO A 520 -15.61 12.56 4.03
N GLU A 521 -14.41 13.14 4.09
CA GLU A 521 -13.16 12.53 3.59
C GLU A 521 -12.53 11.54 4.59
N LEU A 522 -12.92 11.56 5.86
CA LEU A 522 -12.43 10.59 6.86
C LEU A 522 -12.70 9.14 6.43
N GLY A 523 -13.82 8.89 5.74
CA GLY A 523 -14.13 7.58 5.18
C GLY A 523 -13.11 7.10 4.15
N ASN A 524 -12.57 8.01 3.35
CA ASN A 524 -11.52 7.73 2.34
C ASN A 524 -10.23 7.25 3.02
N SER A 525 -9.87 7.92 4.12
CA SER A 525 -8.69 7.58 4.92
C SER A 525 -8.78 6.19 5.55
N LEU A 526 -10.00 5.74 5.88
CA LEU A 526 -10.26 4.40 6.41
C LEU A 526 -10.30 3.31 5.32
N GLN A 527 -10.65 3.69 4.09
CA GLN A 527 -10.80 2.77 2.96
C GLN A 527 -9.57 2.69 2.05
N GLY A 528 -8.69 3.71 2.09
CA GLY A 528 -7.56 3.80 1.17
C GLY A 528 -7.95 4.12 -0.28
N THR A 529 -9.11 4.76 -0.52
CA THR A 529 -9.58 5.16 -1.86
C THR A 529 -9.71 6.66 -1.98
N GLY A 530 -9.56 7.23 -3.18
CA GLY A 530 -9.83 8.65 -3.46
C GLY A 530 -11.33 9.00 -3.49
N ALA A 531 -12.22 8.01 -3.61
CA ALA A 531 -13.65 8.21 -3.68
C ALA A 531 -14.28 8.39 -2.29
N LEU A 532 -15.23 9.32 -2.15
CA LEU A 532 -15.92 9.57 -0.89
C LEU A 532 -16.69 8.34 -0.41
N ASN A 533 -16.55 8.02 0.87
CA ASN A 533 -17.33 6.95 1.49
C ASN A 533 -18.80 7.38 1.64
N PRO A 534 -19.78 6.62 1.12
CA PRO A 534 -21.19 7.03 1.14
C PRO A 534 -21.78 7.18 2.53
N LEU A 535 -21.23 6.52 3.57
CA LEU A 535 -21.65 6.72 4.95
C LEU A 535 -21.23 8.10 5.47
N PHE A 536 -19.95 8.43 5.28
CA PHE A 536 -19.39 9.71 5.74
C PHE A 536 -19.84 10.90 4.88
N ALA A 537 -20.03 10.68 3.58
CA ALA A 537 -20.54 11.65 2.62
C ALA A 537 -22.08 11.70 2.59
N SER A 538 -22.73 11.46 3.72
CA SER A 538 -24.18 11.47 3.84
C SER A 538 -24.68 12.29 5.04
N VAL A 539 -26.00 12.45 5.14
CA VAL A 539 -26.66 13.09 6.27
C VAL A 539 -26.57 12.28 7.57
N LEU A 540 -26.09 11.04 7.52
CA LEU A 540 -26.03 10.14 8.69
C LEU A 540 -25.10 10.67 9.78
N ILE A 541 -23.90 11.05 9.42
CA ILE A 541 -22.93 11.65 10.38
C ILE A 541 -23.49 12.95 10.98
N PRO A 542 -24.02 13.90 10.21
CA PRO A 542 -24.75 15.04 10.75
C PRO A 542 -25.88 14.69 11.73
N VAL A 543 -26.73 13.73 11.39
CA VAL A 543 -27.80 13.30 12.29
C VAL A 543 -27.25 12.79 13.62
N LEU A 544 -26.21 11.94 13.57
CA LEU A 544 -25.56 11.41 14.76
C LEU A 544 -24.97 12.55 15.63
N LEU A 545 -24.24 13.50 15.01
CA LEU A 545 -23.66 14.64 15.72
C LEU A 545 -24.73 15.52 16.37
N ILE A 546 -25.82 15.81 15.67
CA ILE A 546 -26.91 16.63 16.20
C ILE A 546 -27.61 15.89 17.34
N VAL A 547 -27.95 14.61 17.19
CA VAL A 547 -28.60 13.81 18.26
C VAL A 547 -27.75 13.76 19.52
N LEU A 548 -26.43 13.58 19.38
CA LEU A 548 -25.53 13.48 20.54
C LEU A 548 -25.22 14.82 21.20
N LEU A 549 -25.15 15.90 20.43
CA LEU A 549 -24.58 17.17 20.91
C LEU A 549 -25.60 18.29 21.06
N LEU A 550 -26.84 18.14 20.56
CA LEU A 550 -27.84 19.21 20.58
C LEU A 550 -28.20 19.67 22.01
N GLY A 551 -28.17 18.77 22.99
CA GLY A 551 -28.42 19.09 24.40
C GLY A 551 -27.28 19.83 25.11
N HIS A 552 -26.10 19.96 24.51
CA HIS A 552 -24.95 20.58 25.15
C HIS A 552 -24.78 22.04 24.73
N PRO A 553 -24.63 23.00 25.65
CA PRO A 553 -24.70 24.43 25.35
C PRO A 553 -23.63 24.94 24.33
N ASN A 554 -22.44 24.34 24.33
CA ASN A 554 -21.33 24.71 23.44
C ASN A 554 -21.19 23.75 22.25
N TRP A 555 -21.28 22.43 22.48
CA TRP A 555 -21.05 21.43 21.45
C TRP A 555 -22.16 21.34 20.40
N LYS A 556 -23.39 21.81 20.73
CA LYS A 556 -24.46 21.94 19.73
C LYS A 556 -24.01 22.80 18.53
N TRP A 557 -23.24 23.85 18.77
CA TRP A 557 -22.75 24.73 17.71
C TRP A 557 -21.69 24.07 16.84
N PHE A 558 -20.89 23.17 17.42
CA PHE A 558 -20.00 22.32 16.65
C PHE A 558 -20.79 21.39 15.72
N ALA A 559 -21.86 20.74 16.21
CA ALA A 559 -22.70 19.87 15.40
C ALA A 559 -23.41 20.64 14.27
N VAL A 560 -23.94 21.82 14.56
CA VAL A 560 -24.54 22.71 13.56
C VAL A 560 -23.50 23.14 12.51
N GLY A 561 -22.32 23.58 12.96
CA GLY A 561 -21.22 23.98 12.07
C GLY A 561 -20.74 22.83 11.19
N SER A 562 -20.51 21.65 11.78
CA SER A 562 -20.11 20.45 11.03
C SER A 562 -21.13 20.04 9.97
N THR A 563 -22.43 20.12 10.30
CA THR A 563 -23.50 19.79 9.35
C THR A 563 -23.52 20.76 8.17
N LEU A 564 -23.32 22.07 8.40
CA LEU A 564 -23.20 23.07 7.33
C LEU A 564 -21.93 22.89 6.52
N GLY A 565 -20.82 22.59 7.18
CA GLY A 565 -19.56 22.26 6.53
C GLY A 565 -19.70 21.06 5.60
N ILE A 566 -20.32 19.97 6.07
CA ILE A 566 -20.61 18.79 5.26
C ILE A 566 -21.49 19.16 4.06
N ALA A 567 -22.55 19.95 4.25
CA ALA A 567 -23.38 20.38 3.12
C ALA A 567 -22.55 21.13 2.05
N ALA A 568 -21.64 22.01 2.46
CA ALA A 568 -20.76 22.73 1.53
C ALA A 568 -19.76 21.77 0.85
N CYS A 569 -19.15 20.88 1.60
CA CYS A 569 -18.22 19.85 1.07
C CYS A 569 -18.92 19.02 -0.02
N LEU A 570 -20.06 18.42 0.28
CA LEU A 570 -20.81 17.57 -0.66
C LEU A 570 -21.25 18.36 -1.90
N THR A 571 -21.63 19.63 -1.75
CA THR A 571 -22.02 20.49 -2.89
C THR A 571 -20.84 20.73 -3.82
N ILE A 572 -19.68 21.10 -3.27
CA ILE A 572 -18.47 21.35 -4.06
C ILE A 572 -17.94 20.06 -4.70
N SER A 573 -17.92 18.95 -3.94
CA SER A 573 -17.54 17.64 -4.48
C SER A 573 -18.45 17.20 -5.64
N ALA A 574 -19.76 17.45 -5.55
CA ALA A 574 -20.67 17.16 -6.65
C ALA A 574 -20.37 17.94 -7.94
N ILE A 575 -19.71 19.11 -7.82
CA ILE A 575 -19.37 19.96 -8.98
C ILE A 575 -18.00 19.56 -9.55
N TYR A 576 -16.99 19.41 -8.69
CA TYR A 576 -15.59 19.25 -9.10
C TYR A 576 -15.17 17.79 -9.29
N ASP A 577 -15.48 16.93 -8.32
CA ASP A 577 -15.11 15.52 -8.34
C ASP A 577 -16.17 14.68 -7.62
N PRO A 578 -17.19 14.20 -8.33
CA PRO A 578 -18.33 13.53 -7.74
C PRO A 578 -18.07 12.05 -7.39
N ALA A 579 -16.82 11.62 -7.28
CA ALA A 579 -16.48 10.23 -7.01
C ALA A 579 -17.00 9.76 -5.63
N VAL A 580 -17.90 8.76 -5.64
CA VAL A 580 -18.45 8.12 -4.44
C VAL A 580 -18.30 6.61 -4.56
N TRP A 581 -17.70 6.00 -3.55
CA TRP A 581 -17.46 4.55 -3.53
C TRP A 581 -18.76 3.77 -3.70
N GLY A 582 -18.76 2.81 -4.64
CA GLY A 582 -19.92 2.00 -5.01
C GLY A 582 -20.95 2.70 -5.90
N LEU A 583 -20.83 4.03 -6.14
CA LEU A 583 -21.69 4.78 -7.05
C LEU A 583 -20.96 5.34 -8.28
N GLY A 584 -19.62 5.20 -8.31
CA GLY A 584 -18.77 5.74 -9.37
C GLY A 584 -18.59 7.26 -9.30
N ASP A 585 -18.22 7.87 -10.42
CA ASP A 585 -17.97 9.31 -10.61
C ASP A 585 -19.00 10.03 -11.52
N GLY A 586 -20.05 9.30 -11.89
CA GLY A 586 -21.07 9.78 -12.81
C GLY A 586 -22.24 10.52 -12.17
N ASN A 587 -23.32 10.64 -12.92
CA ASN A 587 -24.52 11.37 -12.51
C ASN A 587 -25.19 10.82 -11.24
N ILE A 588 -25.09 9.50 -11.00
CA ILE A 588 -25.67 8.87 -9.81
C ILE A 588 -24.96 9.37 -8.56
N ALA A 589 -23.64 9.40 -8.56
CA ALA A 589 -22.85 9.95 -7.46
C ALA A 589 -23.12 11.44 -7.25
N ARG A 590 -23.24 12.24 -8.31
CA ARG A 590 -23.64 13.66 -8.22
C ARG A 590 -25.00 13.85 -7.55
N ILE A 591 -25.99 13.09 -7.99
CA ILE A 591 -27.35 13.16 -7.40
C ILE A 591 -27.28 12.80 -5.92
N PHE A 592 -26.56 11.72 -5.57
CA PHE A 592 -26.35 11.31 -4.19
C PHE A 592 -25.77 12.44 -3.33
N LEU A 593 -24.69 13.08 -3.78
CA LEU A 593 -24.04 14.19 -3.06
C LEU A 593 -24.96 15.39 -2.90
N ILE A 594 -25.66 15.81 -3.96
CA ILE A 594 -26.60 16.93 -3.92
C ILE A 594 -27.77 16.66 -2.98
N VAL A 595 -28.36 15.47 -3.04
CA VAL A 595 -29.47 15.10 -2.14
C VAL A 595 -29.02 15.12 -0.70
N ASN A 596 -27.85 14.56 -0.37
CA ASN A 596 -27.33 14.57 1.00
C ASN A 596 -26.95 15.99 1.45
N ALA A 597 -26.42 16.84 0.58
CA ALA A 597 -26.18 18.26 0.89
C ALA A 597 -27.48 18.99 1.28
N LEU A 598 -28.55 18.80 0.52
CA LEU A 598 -29.87 19.38 0.80
C LEU A 598 -30.48 18.83 2.12
N LEU A 599 -30.29 17.54 2.39
CA LEU A 599 -30.74 16.92 3.64
C LEU A 599 -29.98 17.48 4.85
N CYS A 600 -28.66 17.68 4.73
CA CYS A 600 -27.85 18.32 5.77
C CYS A 600 -28.30 19.76 6.03
N TYR A 601 -28.56 20.55 4.99
CA TYR A 601 -29.11 21.90 5.13
C TYR A 601 -30.50 21.90 5.82
N GLY A 602 -31.37 20.98 5.40
CA GLY A 602 -32.70 20.80 6.02
C GLY A 602 -32.62 20.41 7.49
N LEU A 603 -31.67 19.55 7.85
CA LEU A 603 -31.43 19.10 9.22
C LEU A 603 -30.99 20.27 10.12
N VAL A 604 -30.10 21.14 9.66
CA VAL A 604 -29.71 22.36 10.40
C VAL A 604 -30.90 23.28 10.62
N ARG A 605 -31.73 23.49 9.60
CA ARG A 605 -32.95 24.31 9.76
C ARG A 605 -33.91 23.73 10.81
N LEU A 606 -34.02 22.41 10.88
CA LEU A 606 -34.82 21.74 11.91
C LEU A 606 -34.22 21.92 13.30
N ALA A 607 -32.90 21.72 13.45
CA ALA A 607 -32.19 21.89 14.72
C ALA A 607 -32.26 23.34 15.27
N LEU A 608 -32.25 24.35 14.39
CA LEU A 608 -32.31 25.75 14.78
C LEU A 608 -33.75 26.27 15.01
N LYS A 609 -34.77 25.51 14.60
CA LYS A 609 -36.17 25.95 14.71
C LYS A 609 -36.67 26.05 16.16
N ASP A 610 -36.21 25.14 17.00
CA ASP A 610 -36.63 25.10 18.41
C ASP A 610 -36.00 26.24 19.24
N GLU A 611 -34.86 26.80 18.82
CA GLU A 611 -34.26 27.98 19.48
C GLU A 611 -34.99 29.29 19.21
N LYS A 612 -35.75 29.36 18.12
CA LYS A 612 -36.56 30.54 17.83
C LYS A 612 -37.77 30.69 18.75
N GLN A 613 -38.13 29.62 19.49
CA GLN A 613 -39.25 29.64 20.44
C GLN A 613 -38.81 29.95 21.88
N THR A 614 -37.49 29.93 22.14
CA THR A 614 -36.91 30.16 23.47
C THR A 614 -36.14 31.48 23.59
N ALA A 615 -35.99 32.26 22.48
CA ALA A 615 -35.46 33.59 22.42
C ALA A 615 -36.58 34.61 22.22
#